data_4a27007f72c9dc363f11cf19da11de63
#
_entry.id   4a27007f72c9dc363f11cf19da11de63
#
_cell.length_a   1.000
_cell.length_b   1.000
_cell.length_c   1.000
_cell.angle_alpha   90.00
_cell.angle_beta   90.00
_cell.angle_gamma   90.00
#
_symmetry.space_group_name_H-M   'P 1'
#
loop_
_entity.id
_entity.type
_entity.pdbx_description
1 polymer ?
#
loop_
_entity_poly.entity_id
_entity_poly.type
_entity_poly.pdbx_seq_one_letter_code
_entity_poly.pdbx_strand_id
1 'polypeptide(L)'
;GLKNIVQAVKDGIRNAGGVPIEFNTIGICDGLAMNHIGMKYSLVTRNIIADSIEATAMATPFDAMVFIPNCDKVVPGMLIAAARLNIPSVFVSGGAMLAGVHNGKKIGLSDVFEAVGKHQTGEMGDAELSEIENTACPTCGSCSGMYTANTMNCLTEALGMGLPGNGTIPAVYSERLRLAKLAGMQAVEVLKANLRPKDIMTREAFENAVALDMALGGSSNTALHLPAIAHEAGVPLSLDDFDRIAQNTPQLSKLSPSGKSVSYTHLTLPT
;
A
#
# COMPACT_ATOMS: atom_id res chain seq x y z
N GLY A 1 2.08 15.10 1.80
CA GLY A 1 2.20 13.98 0.86
C GLY A 1 0.94 13.76 0.06
N LEU A 2 -0.08 13.07 0.60
CA LEU A 2 -1.27 12.67 -0.19
C LEU A 2 -1.99 13.82 -0.88
N LYS A 3 -2.10 14.99 -0.27
CA LYS A 3 -2.74 16.15 -0.90
C LYS A 3 -2.13 16.53 -2.26
N ASN A 4 -0.81 16.45 -2.39
CA ASN A 4 -0.13 16.75 -3.66
C ASN A 4 -0.39 15.64 -4.72
N ILE A 5 -0.46 14.39 -4.26
CA ILE A 5 -0.82 13.24 -5.13
C ILE A 5 -2.25 13.40 -5.64
N VAL A 6 -3.21 13.73 -4.77
CA VAL A 6 -4.59 14.02 -5.15
C VAL A 6 -4.66 15.13 -6.20
N GLN A 7 -3.91 16.22 -6.01
CA GLN A 7 -3.88 17.31 -6.99
C GLN A 7 -3.33 16.83 -8.34
N ALA A 8 -2.23 16.07 -8.34
CA ALA A 8 -1.66 15.53 -9.58
C ALA A 8 -2.63 14.57 -10.30
N VAL A 9 -3.35 13.72 -9.56
CA VAL A 9 -4.42 12.87 -10.13
C VAL A 9 -5.51 13.70 -10.76
N LYS A 10 -6.01 14.73 -10.06
CA LYS A 10 -7.03 15.64 -10.61
C LYS A 10 -6.58 16.32 -11.89
N ASP A 11 -5.33 16.75 -11.94
CA ASP A 11 -4.76 17.36 -13.14
C ASP A 11 -4.66 16.34 -14.29
N GLY A 12 -4.33 15.09 -13.99
CA GLY A 12 -4.34 14.00 -14.95
C GLY A 12 -5.73 13.75 -15.53
N ILE A 13 -6.75 13.65 -14.66
CA ILE A 13 -8.15 13.45 -15.08
C ILE A 13 -8.62 14.60 -15.98
N ARG A 14 -8.37 15.87 -15.61
CA ARG A 14 -8.72 17.04 -16.42
C ARG A 14 -8.02 17.03 -17.76
N ASN A 15 -6.72 16.70 -17.80
CA ASN A 15 -5.97 16.62 -19.05
C ASN A 15 -6.52 15.56 -20.01
N ALA A 16 -7.15 14.51 -19.49
CA ALA A 16 -7.79 13.47 -20.29
C ALA A 16 -9.28 13.77 -20.62
N GLY A 17 -9.79 14.93 -20.19
CA GLY A 17 -11.17 15.39 -20.47
C GLY A 17 -12.21 14.98 -19.42
N GLY A 18 -11.80 14.46 -18.27
CA GLY A 18 -12.67 14.10 -17.17
C GLY A 18 -12.88 15.23 -16.16
N VAL A 19 -13.88 15.08 -15.28
CA VAL A 19 -14.18 15.99 -14.17
C VAL A 19 -13.90 15.28 -12.85
N PRO A 20 -12.85 15.64 -12.10
CA PRO A 20 -12.51 15.00 -10.85
C PRO A 20 -13.38 15.53 -9.69
N ILE A 21 -13.98 14.61 -8.96
CA ILE A 21 -14.69 14.88 -7.69
C ILE A 21 -13.94 14.12 -6.59
N GLU A 22 -13.69 14.77 -5.47
CA GLU A 22 -12.91 14.22 -4.35
C GLU A 22 -13.81 13.96 -3.16
N PHE A 23 -13.67 12.78 -2.56
CA PHE A 23 -14.17 12.49 -1.22
C PHE A 23 -13.12 11.68 -0.44
N ASN A 24 -13.24 11.65 0.87
CA ASN A 24 -12.29 11.01 1.75
C ASN A 24 -12.94 9.88 2.54
N THR A 25 -12.14 8.89 2.90
CA THR A 25 -12.48 7.88 3.89
C THR A 25 -11.54 7.96 5.08
N ILE A 26 -11.85 7.20 6.14
CA ILE A 26 -11.04 7.13 7.35
C ILE A 26 -9.75 6.34 7.09
N GLY A 27 -8.79 6.48 8.01
CA GLY A 27 -7.57 5.66 8.05
C GLY A 27 -6.98 5.63 9.45
N ILE A 28 -6.47 4.47 9.86
CA ILE A 28 -5.70 4.30 11.09
C ILE A 28 -4.27 3.96 10.70
N CYS A 29 -3.31 4.58 11.36
CA CYS A 29 -1.90 4.21 11.25
C CYS A 29 -1.59 3.15 12.29
N ASP A 30 -1.26 1.93 11.86
CA ASP A 30 -0.92 0.82 12.74
C ASP A 30 0.31 1.15 13.60
N GLY A 31 1.31 1.84 13.06
CA GLY A 31 2.49 2.25 13.81
C GLY A 31 2.18 3.16 15.01
N LEU A 32 1.20 4.05 14.88
CA LEU A 32 0.73 4.89 15.99
C LEU A 32 -0.19 4.12 16.96
N ALA A 33 -0.87 3.09 16.48
CA ALA A 33 -1.82 2.32 17.28
C ALA A 33 -1.17 1.16 18.05
N MET A 34 0.07 0.78 17.74
CA MET A 34 0.77 -0.32 18.41
C MET A 34 0.95 -0.08 19.90
N ASN A 35 0.93 -1.16 20.68
CA ASN A 35 1.13 -1.21 22.12
C ASN A 35 0.06 -0.50 22.99
N HIS A 36 -1.08 -0.10 22.39
CA HIS A 36 -2.22 0.41 23.17
C HIS A 36 -3.55 -0.08 22.58
N ILE A 37 -4.66 0.29 23.25
CA ILE A 37 -6.02 -0.16 22.90
C ILE A 37 -6.41 0.15 21.45
N GLY A 38 -5.84 1.19 20.85
CA GLY A 38 -6.10 1.62 19.46
C GLY A 38 -5.85 0.54 18.42
N MET A 39 -4.93 -0.41 18.68
CA MET A 39 -4.62 -1.48 17.74
C MET A 39 -5.81 -2.42 17.49
N LYS A 40 -6.75 -2.55 18.42
CA LYS A 40 -7.99 -3.33 18.26
C LYS A 40 -8.89 -2.77 17.15
N TYR A 41 -8.75 -1.50 16.81
CA TYR A 41 -9.57 -0.81 15.79
C TYR A 41 -8.93 -0.88 14.40
N SER A 42 -7.66 -1.25 14.27
CA SER A 42 -6.95 -1.26 13.00
C SER A 42 -7.65 -2.13 11.95
N LEU A 43 -7.80 -3.43 12.18
CA LEU A 43 -8.37 -4.35 11.20
C LEU A 43 -9.84 -4.03 10.88
N VAL A 44 -10.61 -3.59 11.86
CA VAL A 44 -12.04 -3.22 11.69
C VAL A 44 -12.19 -2.11 10.65
N THR A 45 -11.24 -1.17 10.58
CA THR A 45 -11.31 -0.06 9.62
C THR A 45 -11.20 -0.51 8.18
N ARG A 46 -10.61 -1.66 7.86
CA ARG A 46 -10.59 -2.20 6.50
C ARG A 46 -12.00 -2.31 5.91
N ASN A 47 -12.92 -2.90 6.66
CA ASN A 47 -14.29 -3.08 6.21
C ASN A 47 -15.07 -1.75 6.24
N ILE A 48 -14.89 -0.94 7.28
CA ILE A 48 -15.52 0.40 7.35
C ILE A 48 -15.09 1.27 6.17
N ILE A 49 -13.82 1.21 5.77
CA ILE A 49 -13.31 1.91 4.58
C ILE A 49 -14.05 1.42 3.33
N ALA A 50 -14.12 0.12 3.13
CA ALA A 50 -14.83 -0.47 1.99
C ALA A 50 -16.30 -0.04 1.97
N ASP A 51 -17.01 -0.17 3.07
CA ASP A 51 -18.42 0.16 3.23
C ASP A 51 -18.69 1.65 3.00
N SER A 52 -17.82 2.53 3.54
CA SER A 52 -17.97 3.99 3.37
C SER A 52 -17.77 4.44 1.92
N ILE A 53 -16.83 3.82 1.22
CA ILE A 53 -16.58 4.10 -0.19
C ILE A 53 -17.73 3.59 -1.05
N GLU A 54 -18.18 2.36 -0.81
CA GLU A 54 -19.31 1.76 -1.51
C GLU A 54 -20.57 2.61 -1.34
N ALA A 55 -20.93 2.98 -0.10
CA ALA A 55 -22.08 3.81 0.18
C ALA A 55 -22.02 5.18 -0.53
N THR A 56 -20.85 5.82 -0.52
CA THR A 56 -20.64 7.12 -1.17
C THR A 56 -20.74 7.01 -2.69
N ALA A 57 -20.09 6.02 -3.28
CA ALA A 57 -20.07 5.83 -4.73
C ALA A 57 -21.44 5.38 -5.29
N MET A 58 -22.19 4.60 -4.53
CA MET A 58 -23.55 4.20 -4.91
C MET A 58 -24.54 5.36 -4.81
N ALA A 59 -24.35 6.25 -3.82
CA ALA A 59 -25.17 7.46 -3.67
C ALA A 59 -24.82 8.54 -4.71
N THR A 60 -23.57 8.57 -5.18
CA THR A 60 -23.08 9.52 -6.18
C THR A 60 -22.53 8.71 -7.36
N PRO A 61 -23.30 8.54 -8.46
CA PRO A 61 -22.93 7.63 -9.54
C PRO A 61 -21.71 8.15 -10.32
N PHE A 62 -20.52 7.75 -9.89
CA PHE A 62 -19.28 8.04 -10.59
C PHE A 62 -19.09 7.10 -11.79
N ASP A 63 -18.56 7.62 -12.90
CA ASP A 63 -18.23 6.83 -14.09
C ASP A 63 -16.98 5.97 -13.90
N ALA A 64 -15.97 6.49 -13.17
CA ALA A 64 -14.73 5.82 -12.85
C ALA A 64 -14.18 6.30 -11.50
N MET A 65 -13.23 5.57 -10.92
CA MET A 65 -12.60 5.93 -9.65
C MET A 65 -11.07 5.88 -9.71
N VAL A 66 -10.42 6.79 -8.98
CA VAL A 66 -9.00 6.69 -8.65
C VAL A 66 -8.87 6.55 -7.15
N PHE A 67 -8.33 5.42 -6.72
CA PHE A 67 -8.07 5.13 -5.31
C PHE A 67 -6.65 5.57 -4.93
N ILE A 68 -6.52 6.31 -3.82
CA ILE A 68 -5.24 6.86 -3.35
C ILE A 68 -4.95 6.37 -1.92
N PRO A 69 -4.62 5.09 -1.74
CA PRO A 69 -4.30 4.52 -0.43
C PRO A 69 -2.84 4.76 -0.04
N ASN A 70 -2.53 4.60 1.24
CA ASN A 70 -1.12 4.51 1.68
C ASN A 70 -0.89 3.84 3.04
N CYS A 71 -1.85 3.16 3.65
CA CYS A 71 -1.67 2.55 4.97
C CYS A 71 -2.25 1.15 5.02
N ASP A 72 -1.87 0.38 6.04
CA ASP A 72 -2.05 -1.06 6.21
C ASP A 72 -3.46 -1.58 5.86
N LYS A 73 -4.48 -0.93 6.37
CA LYS A 73 -5.88 -1.36 6.18
C LYS A 73 -6.60 -0.55 5.10
N VAL A 74 -6.03 0.61 4.72
CA VAL A 74 -6.59 1.48 3.68
C VAL A 74 -6.44 0.84 2.31
N VAL A 75 -5.25 0.27 2.00
CA VAL A 75 -5.01 -0.38 0.70
C VAL A 75 -5.98 -1.54 0.47
N PRO A 76 -6.06 -2.55 1.35
CA PRO A 76 -6.99 -3.66 1.15
C PRO A 76 -8.47 -3.23 1.24
N GLY A 77 -8.81 -2.25 2.10
CA GLY A 77 -10.17 -1.72 2.17
C GLY A 77 -10.62 -1.07 0.85
N MET A 78 -9.74 -0.31 0.21
CA MET A 78 -10.02 0.28 -1.10
C MET A 78 -10.09 -0.76 -2.22
N LEU A 79 -9.26 -1.83 -2.18
CA LEU A 79 -9.34 -2.94 -3.15
C LEU A 79 -10.65 -3.73 -3.01
N ILE A 80 -11.11 -3.95 -1.78
CA ILE A 80 -12.43 -4.54 -1.51
C ILE A 80 -13.55 -3.66 -2.10
N ALA A 81 -13.51 -2.34 -1.86
CA ALA A 81 -14.49 -1.42 -2.42
C ALA A 81 -14.49 -1.43 -3.95
N ALA A 82 -13.31 -1.44 -4.58
CA ALA A 82 -13.18 -1.51 -6.03
C ALA A 82 -13.80 -2.80 -6.59
N ALA A 83 -13.56 -3.94 -5.94
CA ALA A 83 -14.15 -5.22 -6.33
C ALA A 83 -15.68 -5.24 -6.21
N ARG A 84 -16.23 -4.67 -5.12
CA ARG A 84 -17.68 -4.58 -4.90
C ARG A 84 -18.38 -3.67 -5.90
N LEU A 85 -17.86 -2.46 -6.07
CA LEU A 85 -18.41 -1.45 -7.00
C LEU A 85 -18.28 -1.89 -8.46
N ASN A 86 -17.19 -2.53 -8.81
CA ASN A 86 -16.89 -3.02 -10.15
C ASN A 86 -17.10 -1.96 -11.25
N ILE A 87 -16.72 -0.72 -10.98
CA ILE A 87 -16.64 0.36 -11.96
C ILE A 87 -15.17 0.58 -12.37
N PRO A 88 -14.89 1.08 -13.59
CA PRO A 88 -13.53 1.31 -14.05
C PRO A 88 -12.68 2.05 -13.00
N SER A 89 -11.54 1.50 -12.62
CA SER A 89 -10.78 2.00 -11.48
C SER A 89 -9.28 1.87 -11.66
N VAL A 90 -8.52 2.82 -11.12
CA VAL A 90 -7.05 2.83 -11.08
C VAL A 90 -6.59 3.14 -9.66
N PHE A 91 -5.49 2.50 -9.25
CA PHE A 91 -4.85 2.76 -7.95
C PHE A 91 -3.54 3.52 -8.12
N VAL A 92 -3.29 4.47 -7.25
CA VAL A 92 -1.99 5.11 -7.07
C VAL A 92 -1.70 5.30 -5.59
N SER A 93 -0.68 4.62 -5.08
CA SER A 93 -0.32 4.71 -3.67
C SER A 93 0.40 6.01 -3.32
N GLY A 94 0.39 6.34 -2.03
CA GLY A 94 1.15 7.48 -1.53
C GLY A 94 2.65 7.28 -1.54
N GLY A 95 3.13 6.05 -1.67
CA GLY A 95 4.55 5.68 -1.65
C GLY A 95 5.14 5.53 -0.24
N ALA A 96 6.30 4.85 -0.16
CA ALA A 96 7.03 4.63 1.08
C ALA A 96 7.79 5.91 1.51
N MET A 97 7.95 6.08 2.84
CA MET A 97 8.87 7.08 3.38
C MET A 97 10.32 6.65 3.17
N LEU A 98 11.24 7.61 3.21
CA LEU A 98 12.66 7.31 3.27
C LEU A 98 13.04 6.79 4.66
N ALA A 99 14.06 5.95 4.73
CA ALA A 99 14.65 5.53 5.99
C ALA A 99 15.44 6.69 6.61
N GLY A 100 15.48 6.73 7.94
CA GLY A 100 16.38 7.57 8.68
C GLY A 100 17.82 7.05 8.64
N VAL A 101 18.71 7.81 9.26
CA VAL A 101 20.11 7.41 9.43
C VAL A 101 20.54 7.70 10.87
N HIS A 102 21.04 6.67 11.55
CA HIS A 102 21.64 6.80 12.88
C HIS A 102 22.98 6.05 12.88
N ASN A 103 24.07 6.71 13.30
CA ASN A 103 25.41 6.16 13.30
C ASN A 103 25.83 5.51 11.95
N GLY A 104 25.47 6.17 10.82
CA GLY A 104 25.79 5.70 9.46
C GLY A 104 24.96 4.50 8.99
N LYS A 105 24.00 4.02 9.77
CA LYS A 105 23.11 2.91 9.41
C LYS A 105 21.70 3.45 9.06
N LYS A 106 21.09 2.85 8.06
CA LYS A 106 19.66 3.12 7.77
C LYS A 106 18.79 2.52 8.86
N ILE A 107 17.87 3.32 9.37
CA ILE A 107 16.92 2.94 10.42
C ILE A 107 15.49 3.27 10.00
N GLY A 108 14.53 2.53 10.53
CA GLY A 108 13.11 2.72 10.31
C GLY A 108 12.29 2.46 11.58
N LEU A 109 11.01 2.22 11.42
CA LEU A 109 10.10 2.05 12.56
C LEU A 109 10.45 0.85 13.47
N SER A 110 10.92 -0.27 12.91
CA SER A 110 11.35 -1.42 13.71
C SER A 110 12.52 -1.09 14.63
N ASP A 111 13.46 -0.27 14.15
CA ASP A 111 14.63 0.13 14.95
C ASP A 111 14.19 0.98 16.15
N VAL A 112 13.14 1.79 16.01
CA VAL A 112 12.55 2.54 17.14
C VAL A 112 11.97 1.58 18.17
N PHE A 113 11.23 0.56 17.76
CA PHE A 113 10.66 -0.42 18.69
C PHE A 113 11.75 -1.22 19.43
N GLU A 114 12.82 -1.60 18.72
CA GLU A 114 13.99 -2.25 19.34
C GLU A 114 14.69 -1.31 20.32
N ALA A 115 14.84 -0.02 19.97
CA ALA A 115 15.44 0.97 20.83
C ALA A 115 14.63 1.19 22.11
N VAL A 116 13.30 1.26 22.02
CA VAL A 116 12.40 1.33 23.19
C VAL A 116 12.59 0.10 24.08
N GLY A 117 12.68 -1.11 23.51
CA GLY A 117 12.95 -2.33 24.27
C GLY A 117 14.30 -2.27 25.01
N LYS A 118 15.38 -1.85 24.35
CA LYS A 118 16.71 -1.68 24.95
C LYS A 118 16.72 -0.62 26.05
N HIS A 119 15.98 0.46 25.85
CA HIS A 119 15.84 1.48 26.87
C HIS A 119 15.13 0.94 28.13
N GLN A 120 14.05 0.17 27.95
CA GLN A 120 13.34 -0.43 29.08
C GLN A 120 14.19 -1.44 29.87
N THR A 121 15.15 -2.11 29.23
CA THR A 121 16.10 -3.03 29.88
C THR A 121 17.34 -2.32 30.45
N GLY A 122 17.46 -1.01 30.24
CA GLY A 122 18.61 -0.22 30.71
C GLY A 122 19.87 -0.35 29.85
N GLU A 123 19.76 -0.94 28.66
CA GLU A 123 20.86 -1.08 27.70
C GLU A 123 21.08 0.18 26.84
N MET A 124 20.11 1.10 26.86
CA MET A 124 20.13 2.37 26.10
C MET A 124 19.69 3.54 26.97
N GLY A 125 20.38 4.66 26.87
CA GLY A 125 20.03 5.88 27.61
C GLY A 125 19.00 6.75 26.89
N ASP A 126 18.38 7.69 27.61
CA ASP A 126 17.36 8.62 27.10
C ASP A 126 17.83 9.43 25.87
N ALA A 127 19.09 9.89 25.88
CA ALA A 127 19.64 10.72 24.81
C ALA A 127 19.73 9.96 23.47
N GLU A 128 20.18 8.71 23.50
CA GLU A 128 20.29 7.87 22.31
C GLU A 128 18.91 7.45 21.79
N LEU A 129 17.98 7.08 22.68
CA LEU A 129 16.60 6.79 22.29
C LEU A 129 15.99 8.00 21.59
N SER A 130 16.11 9.19 22.16
CA SER A 130 15.57 10.42 21.59
C SER A 130 16.18 10.74 20.21
N GLU A 131 17.47 10.46 20.00
CA GLU A 131 18.11 10.63 18.70
C GLU A 131 17.51 9.67 17.65
N ILE A 132 17.32 8.40 18.00
CA ILE A 132 16.70 7.41 17.12
C ILE A 132 15.25 7.81 16.78
N GLU A 133 14.44 8.20 17.77
CA GLU A 133 13.06 8.67 17.55
C GLU A 133 12.99 9.86 16.59
N ASN A 134 13.90 10.81 16.72
CA ASN A 134 13.93 12.00 15.87
C ASN A 134 14.42 11.75 14.45
N THR A 135 15.16 10.66 14.21
CA THR A 135 15.81 10.41 12.91
C THR A 135 15.19 9.26 12.10
N ALA A 136 14.49 8.32 12.74
CA ALA A 136 14.06 7.06 12.11
C ALA A 136 13.07 7.22 10.96
N CYS A 137 12.15 8.18 11.02
CA CYS A 137 11.06 8.38 10.06
C CYS A 137 11.07 9.79 9.48
N PRO A 138 12.08 10.16 8.66
CA PRO A 138 12.35 11.56 8.32
C PRO A 138 11.39 12.17 7.31
N THR A 139 10.59 11.39 6.61
CA THR A 139 9.71 11.88 5.53
C THR A 139 8.28 11.34 5.65
N CYS A 140 7.35 11.95 4.90
CA CYS A 140 6.02 11.39 4.73
C CYS A 140 6.06 10.11 3.88
N GLY A 141 5.04 9.26 4.04
CA GLY A 141 4.89 8.01 3.30
C GLY A 141 4.39 6.87 4.20
N SER A 142 4.22 5.68 3.66
CA SER A 142 4.09 4.46 4.45
C SER A 142 5.43 4.09 5.08
N CYS A 143 5.44 3.14 6.01
CA CYS A 143 6.70 2.68 6.65
C CYS A 143 7.74 2.29 5.60
N SER A 144 9.03 2.55 5.87
CA SER A 144 10.13 2.26 4.93
C SER A 144 10.44 0.77 4.75
N GLY A 145 9.98 -0.10 5.67
CA GLY A 145 10.10 -1.56 5.54
C GLY A 145 9.01 -2.19 4.68
N MET A 146 9.18 -3.48 4.37
CA MET A 146 8.19 -4.29 3.63
C MET A 146 7.08 -4.80 4.60
N TYR A 147 6.49 -3.87 5.34
CA TYR A 147 5.31 -4.11 6.14
C TYR A 147 4.05 -4.13 5.28
N THR A 148 2.88 -4.24 5.88
CA THR A 148 1.62 -4.45 5.17
C THR A 148 1.34 -3.39 4.10
N ALA A 149 1.57 -2.10 4.39
CA ALA A 149 1.29 -1.03 3.45
C ALA A 149 2.13 -1.15 2.16
N ASN A 150 3.46 -1.31 2.29
CA ASN A 150 4.33 -1.46 1.12
C ASN A 150 4.08 -2.76 0.37
N THR A 151 3.91 -3.87 1.10
CA THR A 151 3.54 -5.14 0.49
C THR A 151 2.26 -4.98 -0.33
N MET A 152 1.18 -4.50 0.26
CA MET A 152 -0.09 -4.34 -0.45
C MET A 152 -0.01 -3.34 -1.61
N ASN A 153 0.83 -2.29 -1.53
CA ASN A 153 1.07 -1.38 -2.65
C ASN A 153 1.77 -2.07 -3.83
N CYS A 154 2.74 -2.96 -3.57
CA CYS A 154 3.37 -3.79 -4.60
C CYS A 154 2.38 -4.81 -5.17
N LEU A 155 1.58 -5.46 -4.31
CA LEU A 155 0.59 -6.45 -4.75
C LEU A 155 -0.56 -5.81 -5.54
N THR A 156 -0.90 -4.56 -5.27
CA THR A 156 -1.87 -3.79 -6.07
C THR A 156 -1.39 -3.64 -7.53
N GLU A 157 -0.08 -3.46 -7.72
CA GLU A 157 0.55 -3.44 -9.05
C GLU A 157 0.51 -4.84 -9.70
N ALA A 158 0.87 -5.90 -8.95
CA ALA A 158 0.84 -7.28 -9.45
C ALA A 158 -0.59 -7.76 -9.80
N LEU A 159 -1.60 -7.27 -9.08
CA LEU A 159 -3.01 -7.49 -9.40
C LEU A 159 -3.46 -6.77 -10.68
N GLY A 160 -2.64 -5.87 -11.24
CA GLY A 160 -3.00 -5.06 -12.41
C GLY A 160 -3.84 -3.82 -12.09
N MET A 161 -4.09 -3.50 -10.82
CA MET A 161 -4.91 -2.35 -10.42
C MET A 161 -4.13 -1.04 -10.33
N GLY A 162 -2.79 -1.09 -10.28
CA GLY A 162 -1.89 0.06 -10.25
C GLY A 162 -0.93 0.08 -11.43
N LEU A 163 -0.44 1.27 -11.80
CA LEU A 163 0.59 1.42 -12.82
C LEU A 163 1.96 0.94 -12.32
N PRO A 164 2.87 0.52 -13.21
CA PRO A 164 4.24 0.17 -12.86
C PRO A 164 4.93 1.27 -12.04
N GLY A 165 5.57 0.87 -10.94
CA GLY A 165 6.16 1.79 -9.95
C GLY A 165 5.22 2.19 -8.81
N ASN A 166 3.98 1.72 -8.81
CA ASN A 166 3.02 2.02 -7.76
C ASN A 166 3.54 1.65 -6.36
N GLY A 167 4.12 0.47 -6.21
CA GLY A 167 4.64 -0.03 -4.93
C GLY A 167 6.05 0.46 -4.59
N THR A 168 6.84 0.93 -5.56
CA THR A 168 8.30 1.06 -5.42
C THR A 168 8.80 2.51 -5.38
N ILE A 169 8.12 3.47 -5.99
CA ILE A 169 8.54 4.87 -5.99
C ILE A 169 8.32 5.50 -4.61
N PRO A 170 9.36 6.08 -3.97
CA PRO A 170 9.21 6.76 -2.68
C PRO A 170 8.24 7.96 -2.72
N ALA A 171 7.60 8.24 -1.58
CA ALA A 171 6.56 9.27 -1.46
C ALA A 171 7.05 10.69 -1.78
N VAL A 172 8.33 10.97 -1.54
CA VAL A 172 8.91 12.31 -1.69
C VAL A 172 9.55 12.56 -3.05
N TYR A 173 9.61 11.55 -3.92
CA TYR A 173 10.20 11.71 -5.25
C TYR A 173 9.23 12.37 -6.22
N SER A 174 9.74 13.25 -7.07
CA SER A 174 8.93 13.92 -8.11
C SER A 174 8.25 12.92 -9.07
N GLU A 175 8.87 11.75 -9.24
CA GLU A 175 8.34 10.64 -10.02
C GLU A 175 6.99 10.13 -9.48
N ARG A 176 6.79 10.15 -8.14
CA ARG A 176 5.50 9.82 -7.52
C ARG A 176 4.38 10.75 -8.02
N LEU A 177 4.65 12.04 -8.18
CA LEU A 177 3.66 12.99 -8.72
C LEU A 177 3.42 12.78 -10.21
N ARG A 178 4.46 12.42 -10.98
CA ARG A 178 4.28 12.05 -12.40
C ARG A 178 3.41 10.81 -12.54
N LEU A 179 3.67 9.77 -11.74
CA LEU A 179 2.85 8.55 -11.72
C LEU A 179 1.40 8.86 -11.34
N ALA A 180 1.19 9.71 -10.34
CA ALA A 180 -0.15 10.13 -9.91
C ALA A 180 -0.92 10.83 -11.04
N LYS A 181 -0.26 11.71 -11.78
CA LYS A 181 -0.87 12.37 -12.95
C LYS A 181 -1.21 11.36 -14.05
N LEU A 182 -0.30 10.41 -14.33
CA LEU A 182 -0.55 9.33 -15.29
C LEU A 182 -1.72 8.45 -14.88
N ALA A 183 -1.81 8.09 -13.57
CA ALA A 183 -2.93 7.32 -13.05
C ALA A 183 -4.28 8.04 -13.24
N GLY A 184 -4.30 9.37 -13.07
CA GLY A 184 -5.50 10.17 -13.37
C GLY A 184 -5.89 10.13 -14.86
N MET A 185 -4.92 10.19 -15.78
CA MET A 185 -5.17 10.03 -17.21
C MET A 185 -5.66 8.60 -17.53
N GLN A 186 -5.01 7.59 -16.94
CA GLN A 186 -5.34 6.19 -17.14
C GLN A 186 -6.77 5.86 -16.67
N ALA A 187 -7.29 6.53 -15.64
CA ALA A 187 -8.67 6.34 -15.20
C ALA A 187 -9.69 6.64 -16.30
N VAL A 188 -9.43 7.64 -17.13
CA VAL A 188 -10.28 7.98 -18.29
C VAL A 188 -10.12 6.93 -19.39
N GLU A 189 -8.94 6.37 -19.58
CA GLU A 189 -8.71 5.32 -20.60
C GLU A 189 -9.36 3.99 -20.22
N VAL A 190 -9.27 3.56 -18.94
CA VAL A 190 -9.97 2.33 -18.48
C VAL A 190 -11.49 2.52 -18.53
N LEU A 191 -11.99 3.75 -18.30
CA LEU A 191 -13.41 4.07 -18.48
C LEU A 191 -13.84 3.90 -19.95
N LYS A 192 -13.08 4.49 -20.90
CA LYS A 192 -13.35 4.35 -22.35
C LYS A 192 -13.33 2.90 -22.80
N ALA A 193 -12.41 2.11 -22.26
CA ALA A 193 -12.29 0.68 -22.53
C ALA A 193 -13.33 -0.17 -21.80
N ASN A 194 -14.12 0.41 -20.87
CA ASN A 194 -15.01 -0.28 -19.94
C ASN A 194 -14.30 -1.43 -19.19
N LEU A 195 -13.02 -1.25 -18.88
CA LEU A 195 -12.22 -2.22 -18.15
C LEU A 195 -12.46 -2.07 -16.64
N ARG A 196 -13.02 -3.08 -16.03
CA ARG A 196 -13.51 -3.06 -14.64
C ARG A 196 -12.61 -3.88 -13.72
N PRO A 197 -12.63 -3.62 -12.39
CA PRO A 197 -11.83 -4.38 -11.42
C PRO A 197 -11.96 -5.91 -11.54
N LYS A 198 -13.15 -6.46 -11.75
CA LYS A 198 -13.34 -7.91 -11.89
C LYS A 198 -12.81 -8.50 -13.20
N ASP A 199 -12.60 -7.66 -14.23
CA ASP A 199 -11.95 -8.09 -15.46
C ASP A 199 -10.41 -8.19 -15.27
N ILE A 200 -9.86 -7.45 -14.29
CA ILE A 200 -8.44 -7.38 -13.98
C ILE A 200 -8.07 -8.36 -12.87
N MET A 201 -8.82 -8.38 -11.78
CA MET A 201 -8.58 -9.21 -10.59
C MET A 201 -9.01 -10.67 -10.85
N THR A 202 -8.37 -11.31 -11.83
CA THR A 202 -8.60 -12.73 -12.18
C THR A 202 -7.89 -13.67 -11.21
N ARG A 203 -8.13 -14.96 -11.33
CA ARG A 203 -7.41 -16.00 -10.57
C ARG A 203 -5.89 -15.87 -10.75
N GLU A 204 -5.44 -15.71 -11.97
CA GLU A 204 -4.03 -15.58 -12.32
C GLU A 204 -3.42 -14.30 -11.73
N ALA A 205 -4.17 -13.20 -11.70
CA ALA A 205 -3.73 -11.95 -11.05
C ALA A 205 -3.49 -12.14 -9.55
N PHE A 206 -4.37 -12.87 -8.85
CA PHE A 206 -4.15 -13.21 -7.44
C PHE A 206 -2.97 -14.16 -7.25
N GLU A 207 -2.78 -15.15 -8.10
CA GLU A 207 -1.61 -16.05 -8.04
C GLU A 207 -0.30 -15.28 -8.27
N ASN A 208 -0.28 -14.33 -9.22
CA ASN A 208 0.86 -13.43 -9.43
C ASN A 208 1.13 -12.56 -8.19
N ALA A 209 0.09 -12.03 -7.55
CA ALA A 209 0.24 -11.26 -6.33
C ALA A 209 0.83 -12.10 -5.19
N VAL A 210 0.35 -13.32 -4.97
CA VAL A 210 0.91 -14.24 -3.97
C VAL A 210 2.36 -14.60 -4.31
N ALA A 211 2.69 -14.88 -5.56
CA ALA A 211 4.06 -15.17 -5.98
C ALA A 211 4.99 -13.97 -5.73
N LEU A 212 4.55 -12.75 -6.05
CA LEU A 212 5.33 -11.55 -5.74
C LEU A 212 5.51 -11.36 -4.24
N ASP A 213 4.48 -11.61 -3.43
CA ASP A 213 4.55 -11.55 -1.96
C ASP A 213 5.65 -12.48 -1.42
N MET A 214 5.67 -13.73 -1.87
CA MET A 214 6.68 -14.73 -1.49
C MET A 214 8.09 -14.29 -1.95
N ALA A 215 8.22 -13.80 -3.18
CA ALA A 215 9.50 -13.35 -3.74
C ALA A 215 10.07 -12.13 -2.99
N LEU A 216 9.23 -11.23 -2.53
CA LEU A 216 9.63 -10.05 -1.75
C LEU A 216 9.88 -10.35 -0.27
N GLY A 217 9.38 -11.47 0.26
CA GLY A 217 9.30 -11.71 1.71
C GLY A 217 8.38 -10.68 2.38
N GLY A 218 7.18 -10.54 1.84
CA GLY A 218 6.21 -9.55 2.25
C GLY A 218 5.52 -9.83 3.58
N SER A 219 4.48 -9.09 3.86
CA SER A 219 3.77 -9.14 5.15
C SER A 219 2.82 -10.34 5.22
N SER A 220 2.83 -11.09 6.32
CA SER A 220 1.87 -12.16 6.57
C SER A 220 0.40 -11.70 6.59
N ASN A 221 0.13 -10.40 6.71
CA ASN A 221 -1.21 -9.83 6.59
C ASN A 221 -1.84 -10.06 5.20
N THR A 222 -1.04 -10.34 4.17
CA THR A 222 -1.53 -10.66 2.82
C THR A 222 -2.38 -11.92 2.80
N ALA A 223 -2.04 -12.93 3.63
CA ALA A 223 -2.84 -14.14 3.82
C ALA A 223 -4.25 -13.86 4.41
N LEU A 224 -4.45 -12.67 5.00
CA LEU A 224 -5.75 -12.20 5.46
C LEU A 224 -6.43 -11.29 4.42
N HIS A 225 -5.65 -10.46 3.72
CA HIS A 225 -6.20 -9.41 2.86
C HIS A 225 -6.51 -9.90 1.44
N LEU A 226 -5.61 -10.67 0.81
CA LEU A 226 -5.84 -11.18 -0.55
C LEU A 226 -7.06 -12.10 -0.64
N PRO A 227 -7.29 -13.08 0.29
CA PRO A 227 -8.52 -13.86 0.27
C PRO A 227 -9.79 -13.02 0.43
N ALA A 228 -9.75 -11.97 1.27
CA ALA A 228 -10.89 -11.07 1.43
C ALA A 228 -11.20 -10.27 0.17
N ILE A 229 -10.16 -9.78 -0.54
CA ILE A 229 -10.31 -9.07 -1.81
C ILE A 229 -10.80 -10.02 -2.91
N ALA A 230 -10.22 -11.22 -2.97
CA ALA A 230 -10.58 -12.27 -3.94
C ALA A 230 -12.05 -12.68 -3.78
N HIS A 231 -12.52 -12.83 -2.53
CA HIS A 231 -13.93 -13.12 -2.23
C HIS A 231 -14.86 -12.08 -2.86
N GLU A 232 -14.57 -10.80 -2.70
CA GLU A 232 -15.38 -9.70 -3.27
C GLU A 232 -15.27 -9.61 -4.80
N ALA A 233 -14.13 -10.04 -5.34
CA ALA A 233 -13.96 -10.17 -6.79
C ALA A 233 -14.67 -11.41 -7.37
N GLY A 234 -15.14 -12.34 -6.52
CA GLY A 234 -15.74 -13.60 -6.93
C GLY A 234 -14.72 -14.68 -7.33
N VAL A 235 -13.47 -14.53 -6.86
CA VAL A 235 -12.36 -15.44 -7.16
C VAL A 235 -12.06 -16.30 -5.93
N PRO A 236 -12.09 -17.65 -6.02
CA PRO A 236 -11.66 -18.50 -4.92
C PRO A 236 -10.15 -18.39 -4.70
N LEU A 237 -9.73 -18.07 -3.48
CA LEU A 237 -8.33 -18.03 -3.07
C LEU A 237 -8.23 -18.54 -1.62
N SER A 238 -7.56 -19.66 -1.43
CA SER A 238 -7.40 -20.33 -0.13
C SER A 238 -5.96 -20.18 0.41
N LEU A 239 -5.75 -20.52 1.67
CA LEU A 239 -4.41 -20.58 2.26
C LEU A 239 -3.57 -21.71 1.64
N ASP A 240 -4.19 -22.79 1.15
CA ASP A 240 -3.48 -23.86 0.45
C ASP A 240 -2.86 -23.35 -0.87
N ASP A 241 -3.48 -22.34 -1.51
CA ASP A 241 -2.89 -21.68 -2.67
C ASP A 241 -1.62 -20.92 -2.31
N PHE A 242 -1.60 -20.25 -1.15
CA PHE A 242 -0.39 -19.58 -0.66
C PHE A 242 0.73 -20.59 -0.42
N ASP A 243 0.46 -21.72 0.23
CA ASP A 243 1.46 -22.76 0.45
C ASP A 243 2.00 -23.33 -0.86
N ARG A 244 1.12 -23.71 -1.78
CA ARG A 244 1.48 -24.22 -3.11
C ARG A 244 2.38 -23.24 -3.88
N ILE A 245 2.05 -21.95 -3.87
CA ILE A 245 2.80 -20.92 -4.58
C ILE A 245 4.14 -20.68 -3.88
N ALA A 246 4.16 -20.62 -2.53
CA ALA A 246 5.36 -20.43 -1.73
C ALA A 246 6.41 -21.51 -1.97
N GLN A 247 5.99 -22.80 -2.10
CA GLN A 247 6.88 -23.90 -2.40
C GLN A 247 7.60 -23.77 -3.75
N ASN A 248 7.04 -23.01 -4.69
CA ASN A 248 7.57 -22.84 -6.04
C ASN A 248 8.17 -21.44 -6.30
N THR A 249 8.14 -20.55 -5.31
CA THR A 249 8.60 -19.17 -5.45
C THR A 249 9.78 -18.90 -4.51
N PRO A 250 11.00 -18.71 -5.02
CA PRO A 250 12.14 -18.38 -4.16
C PRO A 250 12.04 -16.95 -3.64
N GLN A 251 12.47 -16.73 -2.40
CA GLN A 251 12.63 -15.38 -1.87
C GLN A 251 13.82 -14.70 -2.58
N LEU A 252 13.56 -13.58 -3.26
CA LEU A 252 14.55 -12.85 -4.06
C LEU A 252 15.13 -11.64 -3.33
N SER A 253 14.42 -11.07 -2.34
CA SER A 253 14.86 -9.86 -1.66
C SER A 253 14.97 -10.06 -0.14
N LYS A 254 15.90 -9.30 0.47
CA LYS A 254 16.13 -9.30 1.93
C LYS A 254 15.70 -7.97 2.53
N LEU A 255 14.40 -7.69 2.46
CA LEU A 255 13.81 -6.44 2.92
C LEU A 255 13.46 -6.50 4.40
N SER A 256 13.62 -5.38 5.13
CA SER A 256 13.16 -5.26 6.52
C SER A 256 11.62 -5.46 6.58
N PRO A 257 11.09 -6.21 7.55
CA PRO A 257 11.72 -6.79 8.75
C PRO A 257 12.44 -8.13 8.55
N SER A 258 12.23 -8.85 7.44
CA SER A 258 12.88 -10.16 7.21
C SER A 258 14.36 -10.04 6.81
N GLY A 259 14.85 -8.86 6.51
CA GLY A 259 16.23 -8.54 6.13
C GLY A 259 16.64 -7.14 6.57
N LYS A 260 17.84 -6.71 6.19
CA LYS A 260 18.45 -5.44 6.63
C LYS A 260 18.18 -4.26 5.71
N SER A 261 17.57 -4.47 4.54
CA SER A 261 17.37 -3.42 3.54
C SER A 261 15.97 -2.84 3.62
N VAL A 262 15.84 -1.52 3.43
CA VAL A 262 14.51 -0.88 3.31
C VAL A 262 13.91 -1.15 1.94
N SER A 263 12.60 -1.10 1.82
CA SER A 263 11.83 -1.59 0.66
C SER A 263 12.28 -0.99 -0.68
N TYR A 264 12.58 0.29 -0.74
CA TYR A 264 12.95 0.94 -2.01
C TYR A 264 14.39 0.69 -2.48
N THR A 265 15.28 0.13 -1.63
CA THR A 265 16.70 -0.07 -2.01
C THR A 265 16.93 -1.21 -3.00
N HIS A 266 15.98 -2.13 -3.12
CA HIS A 266 16.08 -3.27 -4.04
C HIS A 266 15.00 -3.25 -5.14
N LEU A 267 13.98 -2.41 -4.99
CA LEU A 267 12.85 -2.38 -5.90
C LEU A 267 12.91 -1.23 -6.91
N THR A 268 13.80 -0.25 -6.70
CA THR A 268 14.13 0.73 -7.74
C THR A 268 15.14 0.12 -8.68
N LEU A 269 14.76 -0.08 -9.93
CA LEU A 269 15.71 -0.46 -10.98
C LEU A 269 16.83 0.58 -11.03
N PRO A 270 18.11 0.15 -11.16
CA PRO A 270 19.18 1.10 -11.44
C PRO A 270 18.87 1.80 -12.75
N THR A 271 18.76 3.12 -12.70
CA THR A 271 18.68 3.97 -13.89
C THR A 271 20.00 3.98 -14.64
#